data_5a6c551cb048cf3faf1c66406a1f4a69
#
_entry.id   5a6c551cb048cf3faf1c66406a1f4a69
#
_cell.length_a   1.000
_cell.length_b   1.000
_cell.length_c   1.000
_cell.angle_alpha   90.00
_cell.angle_beta   90.00
_cell.angle_gamma   90.00
#
_symmetry.space_group_name_H-M   'P 1'
#
loop_
_entity.id
_entity.type
_entity.pdbx_description
1 polymer ?
#
loop_
_entity_poly.entity_id
_entity_poly.type
_entity_poly.pdbx_seq_one_letter_code
_entity_poly.pdbx_strand_id
1 'polypeptide(L)'
;MTRGFCAAVVMASLAAMVFAQEGHPLVGTWYGEWGPSAQERHDVTVIMTWDGKSIGGTIDPGPDAVPFKTATLDSSTWTVHIEAERAAKGNSAAVRYVIDGKLSNLGSYNRTLTGTWMQRTNKGDFKLTRD
;
A
#
# COMPACT_ATOMS: atom_id res chain seq x y z
N MET A 1 -21.53 23.51 35.92
CA MET A 1 -21.73 23.88 34.52
C MET A 1 -20.42 23.93 33.70
N THR A 2 -19.39 24.56 34.21
CA THR A 2 -18.10 24.65 33.52
C THR A 2 -17.35 23.34 33.37
N ARG A 3 -17.58 22.38 34.27
CA ARG A 3 -16.87 21.07 34.24
C ARG A 3 -17.32 20.16 33.07
N GLY A 4 -18.58 20.17 32.69
CA GLY A 4 -19.07 19.38 31.58
C GLY A 4 -18.60 19.89 30.23
N PHE A 5 -18.33 21.17 30.13
CA PHE A 5 -17.85 21.79 28.91
C PHE A 5 -16.40 21.38 28.58
N CYS A 6 -15.53 21.30 29.59
CA CYS A 6 -14.15 20.87 29.42
C CYS A 6 -14.04 19.40 29.01
N ALA A 7 -14.89 18.54 29.53
CA ALA A 7 -14.90 17.12 29.17
C ALA A 7 -15.26 16.90 27.70
N ALA A 8 -16.19 17.65 27.14
CA ALA A 8 -16.59 17.56 25.74
C ALA A 8 -15.44 17.93 24.79
N VAL A 9 -14.65 18.95 25.13
CA VAL A 9 -13.51 19.37 24.31
C VAL A 9 -12.43 18.30 24.27
N VAL A 10 -12.13 17.64 25.39
CA VAL A 10 -11.15 16.57 25.45
C VAL A 10 -11.54 15.39 24.58
N MET A 11 -12.80 14.98 24.60
CA MET A 11 -13.32 13.88 23.78
C MET A 11 -13.20 14.19 22.28
N ALA A 12 -13.48 15.41 21.87
CA ALA A 12 -13.37 15.82 20.48
C ALA A 12 -11.91 15.72 19.98
N SER A 13 -10.94 16.10 20.80
CA SER A 13 -9.52 16.01 20.46
C SER A 13 -9.07 14.56 20.26
N LEU A 14 -9.51 13.64 21.11
CA LEU A 14 -9.19 12.22 20.98
C LEU A 14 -9.78 11.61 19.71
N ALA A 15 -11.01 11.96 19.37
CA ALA A 15 -11.66 11.49 18.15
C ALA A 15 -10.88 11.95 16.89
N ALA A 16 -10.41 13.19 16.87
CA ALA A 16 -9.61 13.71 15.76
C ALA A 16 -8.29 12.95 15.58
N MET A 17 -7.63 12.57 16.66
CA MET A 17 -6.39 11.78 16.60
C MET A 17 -6.61 10.39 16.01
N VAL A 18 -7.71 9.72 16.36
CA VAL A 18 -8.05 8.40 15.83
C VAL A 18 -8.27 8.48 14.31
N PHE A 19 -9.00 9.47 13.82
CA PHE A 19 -9.20 9.67 12.39
C PHE A 19 -7.90 9.90 11.63
N ALA A 20 -6.96 10.66 12.21
CA ALA A 20 -5.67 10.92 11.57
C ALA A 20 -4.85 9.65 11.39
N GLN A 21 -4.92 8.69 12.33
CA GLN A 21 -4.20 7.42 12.25
C GLN A 21 -4.82 6.46 11.23
N GLU A 22 -6.14 6.48 11.09
CA GLU A 22 -6.86 5.60 10.18
C GLU A 22 -6.94 6.14 8.75
N GLY A 23 -6.55 7.40 8.56
CA GLY A 23 -6.77 8.11 7.31
C GLY A 23 -5.69 8.00 6.25
N HIS A 24 -4.65 7.17 6.43
CA HIS A 24 -3.58 7.08 5.43
C HIS A 24 -4.12 6.49 4.12
N PRO A 25 -3.87 7.17 2.96
CA PRO A 25 -4.50 6.78 1.69
C PRO A 25 -4.19 5.37 1.21
N LEU A 26 -3.05 4.81 1.60
CA LEU A 26 -2.61 3.50 1.12
C LEU A 26 -3.01 2.34 2.03
N VAL A 27 -3.47 2.60 3.25
CA VAL A 27 -3.82 1.53 4.20
C VAL A 27 -4.99 0.72 3.70
N GLY A 28 -4.86 -0.60 3.76
CA GLY A 28 -5.91 -1.53 3.41
C GLY A 28 -5.42 -2.70 2.60
N THR A 29 -6.37 -3.48 2.10
CA THR A 29 -6.09 -4.62 1.25
C THR A 29 -6.40 -4.24 -0.20
N TRP A 30 -5.44 -4.48 -1.07
CA TRP A 30 -5.50 -4.14 -2.48
C TRP A 30 -5.55 -5.42 -3.30
N TYR A 31 -6.46 -5.46 -4.25
CA TYR A 31 -6.63 -6.61 -5.15
C TYR A 31 -6.51 -6.16 -6.59
N GLY A 32 -5.94 -7.00 -7.41
CA GLY A 32 -5.86 -6.70 -8.82
C GLY A 32 -5.05 -7.71 -9.58
N GLU A 33 -4.40 -7.22 -10.64
CA GLU A 33 -3.59 -8.07 -11.50
C GLU A 33 -2.35 -7.33 -11.98
N TRP A 34 -1.37 -8.14 -12.34
CA TRP A 34 -0.10 -7.68 -12.88
C TRP A 34 0.37 -8.65 -13.95
N GLY A 35 1.27 -8.20 -14.79
CA GLY A 35 1.85 -9.07 -15.80
C GLY A 35 2.76 -8.33 -16.76
N PRO A 36 3.59 -9.06 -17.52
CA PRO A 36 4.48 -8.48 -18.52
C PRO A 36 3.76 -8.04 -19.81
N SER A 37 2.54 -8.54 -20.04
CA SER A 37 1.78 -8.25 -21.26
C SER A 37 0.29 -8.35 -20.99
N ALA A 38 -0.52 -7.94 -21.96
CA ALA A 38 -1.96 -8.07 -21.90
C ALA A 38 -2.42 -9.54 -21.93
N GLN A 39 -1.61 -10.43 -22.48
CA GLN A 39 -1.92 -11.86 -22.62
C GLN A 39 -1.48 -12.67 -21.40
N GLU A 40 -0.53 -12.17 -20.62
CA GLU A 40 -0.03 -12.86 -19.43
C GLU A 40 -0.34 -12.02 -18.21
N ARG A 41 -1.44 -12.34 -17.52
CA ARG A 41 -1.92 -11.65 -16.33
C ARG A 41 -1.98 -12.61 -15.15
N HIS A 42 -1.63 -12.09 -13.98
CA HIS A 42 -1.65 -12.85 -12.73
C HIS A 42 -2.42 -12.04 -11.68
N ASP A 43 -3.22 -12.71 -10.88
CA ASP A 43 -3.88 -12.09 -9.74
C ASP A 43 -2.87 -11.77 -8.65
N VAL A 44 -3.09 -10.67 -7.96
CA VAL A 44 -2.22 -10.24 -6.88
C VAL A 44 -3.04 -9.61 -5.75
N THR A 45 -2.61 -9.86 -4.53
CA THR A 45 -3.13 -9.22 -3.32
C THR A 45 -1.99 -8.49 -2.65
N VAL A 46 -2.21 -7.24 -2.27
CA VAL A 46 -1.21 -6.44 -1.55
C VAL A 46 -1.86 -5.86 -0.31
N ILE A 47 -1.25 -6.09 0.84
CA ILE A 47 -1.68 -5.50 2.09
C ILE A 47 -0.74 -4.36 2.42
N MET A 48 -1.29 -3.17 2.69
CA MET A 48 -0.50 -2.00 3.07
C MET A 48 -0.92 -1.50 4.44
N THR A 49 0.07 -1.12 5.23
CA THR A 49 -0.09 -0.67 6.61
C THR A 49 0.62 0.66 6.82
N TRP A 50 0.24 1.34 7.90
CA TRP A 50 0.84 2.62 8.29
C TRP A 50 1.05 2.60 9.80
N ASP A 51 2.28 2.84 10.26
CA ASP A 51 2.61 2.82 11.68
C ASP A 51 2.71 4.23 12.31
N GLY A 52 2.31 5.25 11.56
CA GLY A 52 2.45 6.64 11.96
C GLY A 52 3.69 7.34 11.38
N LYS A 53 4.61 6.59 10.81
CA LYS A 53 5.86 7.12 10.25
C LYS A 53 6.18 6.56 8.87
N SER A 54 5.94 5.27 8.67
CA SER A 54 6.30 4.60 7.42
C SER A 54 5.20 3.67 6.94
N ILE A 55 5.19 3.46 5.63
CA ILE A 55 4.29 2.54 4.95
C ILE A 55 4.96 1.17 4.94
N GLY A 56 4.25 0.17 5.46
CA GLY A 56 4.66 -1.21 5.40
C GLY A 56 3.70 -2.01 4.54
N GLY A 57 3.99 -3.28 4.37
CA GLY A 57 3.08 -4.16 3.67
C GLY A 57 3.73 -5.40 3.13
N THR A 58 2.93 -6.17 2.39
CA THR A 58 3.38 -7.42 1.79
C THR A 58 2.62 -7.69 0.51
N ILE A 59 3.30 -8.29 -0.45
CA ILE A 59 2.73 -8.76 -1.71
C ILE A 59 2.41 -10.26 -1.55
N ASP A 60 1.20 -10.66 -1.90
CA ASP A 60 0.72 -12.04 -1.84
C ASP A 60 0.99 -12.70 -0.48
N PRO A 61 0.22 -12.31 0.58
CA PRO A 61 0.42 -12.87 1.91
C PRO A 61 0.39 -14.40 1.93
N GLY A 62 1.31 -15.00 2.67
CA GLY A 62 1.41 -16.45 2.76
C GLY A 62 2.87 -16.91 2.72
N PRO A 63 3.11 -18.20 2.39
CA PRO A 63 4.46 -18.76 2.42
C PRO A 63 5.44 -18.10 1.44
N ASP A 64 4.92 -17.59 0.33
CA ASP A 64 5.74 -16.95 -0.72
C ASP A 64 5.63 -15.43 -0.70
N ALA A 65 5.19 -14.85 0.41
CA ALA A 65 5.00 -13.42 0.55
C ALA A 65 6.30 -12.63 0.31
N VAL A 66 6.16 -11.48 -0.35
CA VAL A 66 7.27 -10.56 -0.55
C VAL A 66 7.00 -9.29 0.26
N PRO A 67 7.68 -9.10 1.39
CA PRO A 67 7.45 -7.95 2.23
C PRO A 67 8.03 -6.68 1.62
N PHE A 68 7.43 -5.54 1.96
CA PHE A 68 7.97 -4.24 1.58
C PHE A 68 9.28 -3.98 2.35
N LYS A 69 10.29 -3.53 1.65
CA LYS A 69 11.52 -3.00 2.24
C LYS A 69 11.37 -1.51 2.48
N THR A 70 10.88 -0.78 1.48
CA THR A 70 10.57 0.64 1.57
C THR A 70 9.33 0.95 0.76
N ALA A 71 8.59 1.96 1.19
CA ALA A 71 7.46 2.48 0.42
C ALA A 71 7.29 3.95 0.73
N THR A 72 7.05 4.75 -0.29
CA THR A 72 6.85 6.19 -0.16
C THR A 72 5.67 6.64 -0.99
N LEU A 73 4.98 7.67 -0.50
CA LEU A 73 3.89 8.35 -1.22
C LEU A 73 4.22 9.83 -1.30
N ASP A 74 4.27 10.34 -2.53
CA ASP A 74 4.35 11.78 -2.77
C ASP A 74 2.92 12.30 -2.95
N SER A 75 2.41 13.00 -1.95
CA SER A 75 1.03 13.49 -1.96
C SER A 75 0.83 14.70 -2.88
N SER A 76 1.87 15.33 -3.36
CA SER A 76 1.74 16.43 -4.33
C SER A 76 1.38 15.91 -5.74
N THR A 77 1.81 14.72 -6.06
CA THR A 77 1.59 14.09 -7.37
C THR A 77 0.82 12.78 -7.28
N TRP A 78 0.56 12.29 -6.07
CA TRP A 78 -0.06 10.99 -5.78
C TRP A 78 0.69 9.82 -6.41
N THR A 79 2.01 9.92 -6.42
CA THR A 79 2.88 8.84 -6.90
C THR A 79 3.39 8.00 -5.74
N VAL A 80 3.48 6.70 -5.97
CA VAL A 80 3.87 5.71 -4.99
C VAL A 80 5.10 4.97 -5.51
N HIS A 81 6.11 4.84 -4.67
CA HIS A 81 7.30 4.04 -4.97
C HIS A 81 7.46 2.98 -3.89
N ILE A 82 7.54 1.72 -4.31
CA ILE A 82 7.67 0.59 -3.40
C ILE A 82 8.85 -0.27 -3.84
N GLU A 83 9.69 -0.67 -2.88
CA GLU A 83 10.68 -1.70 -3.06
C GLU A 83 10.34 -2.85 -2.13
N ALA A 84 10.11 -4.01 -2.70
CA ALA A 84 9.74 -5.23 -1.97
C ALA A 84 10.81 -6.28 -2.22
N GLU A 85 11.18 -7.01 -1.17
CA GLU A 85 12.28 -7.97 -1.27
C GLU A 85 12.02 -9.15 -0.34
N ARG A 86 12.25 -10.35 -0.88
CA ARG A 86 12.30 -11.59 -0.11
C ARG A 86 13.69 -12.20 -0.29
N ALA A 87 14.35 -12.50 0.82
CA ALA A 87 15.67 -13.11 0.81
C ALA A 87 15.61 -14.52 0.19
N ALA A 88 16.76 -15.00 -0.32
CA ALA A 88 16.88 -16.36 -0.80
C ALA A 88 16.55 -17.35 0.33
N LYS A 89 15.81 -18.41 0.00
CA LYS A 89 15.36 -19.41 0.96
C LYS A 89 15.43 -20.79 0.34
N GLY A 90 16.28 -21.65 0.93
CA GLY A 90 16.52 -22.98 0.36
C GLY A 90 17.03 -22.89 -1.07
N ASN A 91 16.32 -23.55 -2.00
CA ASN A 91 16.68 -23.51 -3.43
C ASN A 91 16.05 -22.32 -4.17
N SER A 92 15.24 -21.50 -3.48
CA SER A 92 14.61 -20.35 -4.08
C SER A 92 15.53 -19.13 -4.03
N ALA A 93 15.74 -18.48 -5.17
CA ALA A 93 16.52 -17.26 -5.26
C ALA A 93 15.83 -16.10 -4.56
N ALA A 94 16.59 -15.08 -4.18
CA ALA A 94 16.02 -13.83 -3.67
C ALA A 94 15.13 -13.18 -4.73
N VAL A 95 14.05 -12.57 -4.28
CA VAL A 95 13.09 -11.89 -5.14
C VAL A 95 13.07 -10.41 -4.77
N ARG A 96 13.19 -9.54 -5.76
CA ARG A 96 13.13 -8.10 -5.55
C ARG A 96 12.27 -7.45 -6.63
N TYR A 97 11.32 -6.65 -6.18
CA TYR A 97 10.48 -5.84 -7.06
C TYR A 97 10.71 -4.35 -6.80
N VAL A 98 10.78 -3.58 -7.88
CA VAL A 98 10.69 -2.11 -7.81
C VAL A 98 9.38 -1.72 -8.49
N ILE A 99 8.55 -1.01 -7.76
CA ILE A 99 7.18 -0.72 -8.16
C ILE A 99 6.97 0.79 -8.13
N ASP A 100 6.48 1.33 -9.23
CA ASP A 100 6.12 2.75 -9.33
C ASP A 100 4.69 2.85 -9.82
N GLY A 101 3.88 3.62 -9.10
CA GLY A 101 2.48 3.73 -9.40
C GLY A 101 1.90 5.10 -9.13
N LYS A 102 0.66 5.27 -9.55
CA LYS A 102 -0.11 6.48 -9.30
C LYS A 102 -1.44 6.12 -8.66
N LEU A 103 -1.74 6.80 -7.56
CA LEU A 103 -2.97 6.65 -6.83
C LEU A 103 -4.05 7.54 -7.44
N SER A 104 -5.24 6.98 -7.65
CA SER A 104 -6.37 7.70 -8.23
C SER A 104 -7.68 7.29 -7.54
N ASN A 105 -8.76 7.98 -7.87
CA ASN A 105 -10.10 7.78 -7.28
C ASN A 105 -10.11 7.96 -5.77
N LEU A 106 -9.41 8.98 -5.29
CA LEU A 106 -9.21 9.23 -3.86
C LEU A 106 -10.51 9.54 -3.10
N GLY A 107 -11.52 10.04 -3.79
CA GLY A 107 -12.81 10.36 -3.19
C GLY A 107 -13.77 9.20 -3.11
N SER A 108 -13.39 8.00 -3.56
CA SER A 108 -14.28 6.84 -3.56
C SER A 108 -13.74 5.74 -2.66
N TYR A 109 -14.61 4.75 -2.36
CA TYR A 109 -14.20 3.55 -1.63
C TYR A 109 -13.17 2.75 -2.42
N ASN A 110 -13.33 2.71 -3.75
CA ASN A 110 -12.50 1.90 -4.62
C ASN A 110 -11.36 2.73 -5.20
N ARG A 111 -10.41 3.08 -4.36
CA ARG A 111 -9.18 3.73 -4.82
C ARG A 111 -8.42 2.79 -5.72
N THR A 112 -7.79 3.36 -6.75
CA THR A 112 -7.00 2.59 -7.71
C THR A 112 -5.54 2.96 -7.62
N LEU A 113 -4.67 1.97 -7.77
CA LEU A 113 -3.23 2.16 -7.89
C LEU A 113 -2.80 1.48 -9.17
N THR A 114 -2.30 2.24 -10.12
CA THR A 114 -1.83 1.74 -11.41
C THR A 114 -0.40 2.14 -11.65
N GLY A 115 0.35 1.31 -12.34
CA GLY A 115 1.73 1.63 -12.63
C GLY A 115 2.51 0.49 -13.23
N THR A 116 3.80 0.48 -12.96
CA THR A 116 4.75 -0.47 -13.52
C THR A 116 5.56 -1.15 -12.42
N TRP A 117 6.04 -2.33 -12.73
CA TRP A 117 6.92 -3.09 -11.85
C TRP A 117 8.13 -3.58 -12.64
N MET A 118 9.24 -3.77 -11.91
CA MET A 118 10.46 -4.34 -12.46
C MET A 118 10.99 -5.41 -11.52
N GLN A 119 11.45 -6.52 -12.09
CA GLN A 119 12.19 -7.57 -11.43
C GLN A 119 13.36 -7.95 -12.33
N ARG A 120 14.56 -7.48 -12.01
CA ARG A 120 15.74 -7.61 -12.87
C ARG A 120 15.46 -6.99 -14.24
N THR A 121 15.52 -7.77 -15.32
CA THR A 121 15.21 -7.34 -16.67
C THR A 121 13.74 -7.49 -17.04
N ASN A 122 12.96 -8.19 -16.20
CA ASN A 122 11.54 -8.35 -16.41
C ASN A 122 10.81 -7.09 -15.96
N LYS A 123 9.81 -6.69 -16.72
CA LYS A 123 9.00 -5.51 -16.40
C LYS A 123 7.58 -5.71 -16.93
N GLY A 124 6.67 -4.95 -16.38
CA GLY A 124 5.29 -4.97 -16.80
C GLY A 124 4.47 -3.92 -16.07
N ASP A 125 3.17 -4.05 -16.14
CA ASP A 125 2.25 -3.13 -15.47
C ASP A 125 1.39 -3.85 -14.44
N PHE A 126 0.67 -3.06 -13.66
CA PHE A 126 -0.29 -3.58 -12.69
C PHE A 126 -1.45 -2.61 -12.51
N LYS A 127 -2.54 -3.15 -12.02
CA LYS A 127 -3.69 -2.36 -11.57
C LYS A 127 -4.25 -2.99 -10.31
N LEU A 128 -4.33 -2.21 -9.25
CA LEU A 128 -4.88 -2.64 -7.97
C LEU A 128 -6.05 -1.74 -7.58
N THR A 129 -7.02 -2.33 -6.93
CA THR A 129 -8.15 -1.61 -6.35
C THR A 129 -8.24 -1.95 -4.87
N ARG A 130 -8.42 -0.92 -4.04
CA ARG A 130 -8.58 -1.12 -2.61
C ARG A 130 -10.02 -1.47 -2.28
N ASP A 131 -10.16 -2.50 -1.49
CA ASP A 131 -11.47 -2.95 -1.01
C ASP A 131 -11.92 -2.15 0.21
#